data_dc3f67b66de7fe3c176e5ce5641ec4bb
#
_entry.id   dc3f67b66de7fe3c176e5ce5641ec4bb
#
_cell.length_a   1.000
_cell.length_b   1.000
_cell.length_c   1.000
_cell.angle_alpha   90.00
_cell.angle_beta   90.00
_cell.angle_gamma   90.00
#
_symmetry.space_group_name_H-M   'P 1'
#
loop_
_entity.id
_entity.type
_entity.pdbx_description
1 polymer ?
#
loop_
_entity_poly.entity_id
_entity_poly.type
_entity_poly.pdbx_seq_one_letter_code
_entity_poly.pdbx_strand_id
1 'polypeptide(L)'
;QKIDLCVETAKRERSLLEKLDYEKGYSLYVGIPFCPTTCLYCSFTSYPISAWEKKIPLYLDALFQELTYTAKRMKGRVLDTIYFGGGTPTSLKAEELDAILSKIEELFDLSAVQEITVEAGRPDSITEEKLKTLRRHGITRISINPQTMKQATLELIGRRHTVQMVKEQFHMARELGFDNINMDLIIGLPEEDLADVRDTLDQVEELGRESLPVHCLATKRAARLNMFRERYAGLKIQN
;
A
#
# COMPACT_ATOMS: atom_id res chain seq x y z
N GLN A 1 -27.47 -9.46 -13.17
CA GLN A 1 -26.70 -8.63 -12.22
C GLN A 1 -25.19 -8.92 -12.22
N LYS A 2 -24.72 -10.18 -11.91
CA LYS A 2 -23.26 -10.48 -11.89
C LYS A 2 -22.63 -10.34 -13.27
N ILE A 3 -23.29 -10.85 -14.31
CA ILE A 3 -22.82 -10.74 -15.70
C ILE A 3 -22.79 -9.29 -16.15
N ASP A 4 -23.83 -8.52 -15.84
CA ASP A 4 -23.92 -7.11 -16.20
C ASP A 4 -22.80 -6.30 -15.53
N LEU A 5 -22.51 -6.57 -14.24
CA LEU A 5 -21.41 -5.96 -13.51
C LEU A 5 -20.05 -6.29 -14.15
N CYS A 6 -19.83 -7.56 -14.51
CA CYS A 6 -18.58 -7.97 -15.19
C CYS A 6 -18.42 -7.27 -16.55
N VAL A 7 -19.50 -7.14 -17.32
CA VAL A 7 -19.48 -6.45 -18.62
C VAL A 7 -19.20 -4.97 -18.45
N GLU A 8 -19.83 -4.31 -17.48
CA GLU A 8 -19.59 -2.90 -17.20
C GLU A 8 -18.16 -2.65 -16.70
N THR A 9 -17.64 -3.53 -15.83
CA THR A 9 -16.25 -3.47 -15.36
C THR A 9 -15.29 -3.61 -16.54
N ALA A 10 -15.47 -4.63 -17.39
CA ALA A 10 -14.63 -4.85 -18.55
C ALA A 10 -14.66 -3.68 -19.54
N LYS A 11 -15.80 -3.04 -19.75
CA LYS A 11 -15.90 -1.84 -20.60
C LYS A 11 -15.11 -0.66 -20.02
N ARG A 12 -15.20 -0.45 -18.70
CA ARG A 12 -14.44 0.61 -18.01
C ARG A 12 -12.94 0.35 -18.06
N GLU A 13 -12.52 -0.86 -17.76
CA GLU A 13 -11.12 -1.29 -17.85
C GLU A 13 -10.57 -1.09 -19.26
N ARG A 14 -11.33 -1.48 -20.31
CA ARG A 14 -10.90 -1.31 -21.69
C ARG A 14 -10.55 0.12 -22.03
N SER A 15 -11.35 1.10 -21.60
CA SER A 15 -11.09 2.52 -21.85
C SER A 15 -9.80 3.04 -21.20
N LEU A 16 -9.39 2.43 -20.08
CA LEU A 16 -8.11 2.72 -19.42
C LEU A 16 -6.95 2.01 -20.12
N LEU A 17 -7.15 0.75 -20.46
CA LEU A 17 -6.15 -0.08 -21.12
C LEU A 17 -5.79 0.42 -22.53
N GLU A 18 -6.75 1.00 -23.26
CA GLU A 18 -6.52 1.60 -24.59
C GLU A 18 -5.55 2.80 -24.57
N LYS A 19 -5.27 3.37 -23.38
CA LYS A 19 -4.29 4.47 -23.19
C LYS A 19 -2.85 3.97 -23.00
N LEU A 20 -2.67 2.66 -22.77
CA LEU A 20 -1.37 2.05 -22.54
C LEU A 20 -0.74 1.61 -23.85
N ASP A 21 0.56 1.78 -23.99
CA ASP A 21 1.33 1.25 -25.12
C ASP A 21 1.72 -0.21 -24.83
N TYR A 22 0.94 -1.17 -25.34
CA TYR A 22 1.16 -2.60 -25.12
C TYR A 22 2.45 -3.14 -25.76
N GLU A 23 3.03 -2.45 -26.73
CA GLU A 23 4.27 -2.90 -27.37
C GLU A 23 5.52 -2.36 -26.66
N LYS A 24 5.48 -1.11 -26.25
CA LYS A 24 6.62 -0.40 -25.67
C LYS A 24 6.44 -0.02 -24.21
N GLY A 25 5.20 -0.05 -23.72
CA GLY A 25 4.84 0.32 -22.36
C GLY A 25 5.37 -0.66 -21.33
N TYR A 26 5.66 -0.15 -20.14
CA TYR A 26 6.00 -0.94 -18.96
C TYR A 26 5.62 -0.21 -17.68
N SER A 27 5.48 -0.96 -16.60
CA SER A 27 5.28 -0.44 -15.25
C SER A 27 6.53 -0.66 -14.41
N LEU A 28 6.90 0.34 -13.59
CA LEU A 28 8.00 0.24 -12.65
C LEU A 28 7.46 -0.08 -11.26
N TYR A 29 7.86 -1.22 -10.70
CA TYR A 29 7.58 -1.57 -9.32
C TYR A 29 8.81 -1.32 -8.44
N VAL A 30 8.65 -0.54 -7.38
CA VAL A 30 9.68 -0.26 -6.38
C VAL A 30 9.30 -0.91 -5.07
N GLY A 31 10.00 -1.98 -4.70
CA GLY A 31 9.69 -2.80 -3.53
C GLY A 31 10.42 -2.33 -2.28
N ILE A 32 9.75 -1.73 -1.32
CA ILE A 32 10.30 -1.31 -0.02
C ILE A 32 10.02 -2.41 1.02
N PRO A 33 11.02 -3.21 1.46
CA PRO A 33 10.78 -4.39 2.27
C PRO A 33 10.65 -4.10 3.78
N PHE A 34 10.36 -2.87 4.16
CA PHE A 34 10.29 -2.46 5.57
C PHE A 34 8.86 -2.14 6.01
N CYS A 35 8.54 -2.52 7.25
CA CYS A 35 7.28 -2.20 7.92
C CYS A 35 7.54 -1.69 9.34
N PRO A 36 6.61 -0.92 9.94
CA PRO A 36 6.71 -0.58 11.37
C PRO A 36 6.73 -1.82 12.26
N THR A 37 5.89 -2.81 11.95
CA THR A 37 5.81 -4.13 12.62
C THR A 37 5.37 -5.19 11.63
N THR A 38 5.59 -6.48 11.95
CA THR A 38 5.08 -7.60 11.16
C THR A 38 3.66 -7.97 11.61
N CYS A 39 2.68 -7.84 10.72
CA CYS A 39 1.29 -8.23 10.98
C CYS A 39 1.13 -9.75 11.05
N LEU A 40 0.17 -10.22 11.86
CA LEU A 40 -0.08 -11.64 12.11
C LEU A 40 -0.41 -12.43 10.83
N TYR A 41 -1.19 -11.85 9.95
CA TYR A 41 -1.69 -12.48 8.71
C TYR A 41 -0.75 -12.32 7.51
N CYS A 42 0.25 -11.42 7.60
CA CYS A 42 1.06 -11.06 6.46
C CYS A 42 2.06 -12.15 6.09
N SER A 43 2.14 -12.47 4.80
CA SER A 43 3.09 -13.41 4.22
C SER A 43 4.10 -12.75 3.27
N PHE A 44 4.02 -11.44 3.11
CA PHE A 44 4.98 -10.71 2.29
C PHE A 44 6.34 -10.60 2.98
N THR A 45 7.38 -10.50 2.17
CA THR A 45 8.73 -10.20 2.66
C THR A 45 8.73 -8.80 3.27
N SER A 46 8.68 -8.75 4.60
CA SER A 46 8.67 -7.49 5.33
C SER A 46 9.50 -7.62 6.62
N TYR A 47 10.30 -6.61 6.86
CA TYR A 47 11.19 -6.54 8.02
C TYR A 47 10.81 -5.35 8.90
N PRO A 48 10.75 -5.52 10.24
CA PRO A 48 10.58 -4.40 11.15
C PRO A 48 11.70 -3.38 10.95
N ILE A 49 11.36 -2.15 10.56
CA ILE A 49 12.35 -1.13 10.20
C ILE A 49 13.34 -0.84 11.35
N SER A 50 12.88 -0.88 12.60
CA SER A 50 13.73 -0.66 13.79
C SER A 50 14.91 -1.62 13.89
N ALA A 51 14.79 -2.84 13.34
CA ALA A 51 15.88 -3.81 13.31
C ALA A 51 16.86 -3.58 12.14
N TRP A 52 16.46 -2.79 11.16
CA TRP A 52 17.21 -2.60 9.91
C TRP A 52 17.66 -1.16 9.66
N GLU A 53 17.35 -0.25 10.56
CA GLU A 53 17.61 1.20 10.41
C GLU A 53 19.05 1.49 9.96
N LYS A 54 20.03 0.84 10.57
CA LYS A 54 21.46 1.01 10.22
C LYS A 54 21.81 0.50 8.81
N LYS A 55 20.94 -0.30 8.19
CA LYS A 55 21.15 -0.87 6.85
C LYS A 55 20.35 -0.17 5.75
N ILE A 56 19.51 0.79 6.11
CA ILE A 56 18.76 1.57 5.12
C ILE A 56 19.68 2.25 4.08
N PRO A 57 20.80 2.87 4.46
CA PRO A 57 21.70 3.46 3.45
C PRO A 57 22.20 2.43 2.42
N LEU A 58 22.59 1.23 2.86
CA LEU A 58 23.01 0.16 1.95
C LEU A 58 21.88 -0.33 1.04
N TYR A 59 20.66 -0.38 1.56
CA TYR A 59 19.48 -0.70 0.76
C TYR A 59 19.24 0.37 -0.31
N LEU A 60 19.32 1.65 0.03
CA LEU A 60 19.16 2.75 -0.91
C LEU A 60 20.22 2.75 -1.99
N ASP A 61 21.48 2.51 -1.64
CA ASP A 61 22.57 2.38 -2.60
C ASP A 61 22.32 1.25 -3.61
N ALA A 62 21.85 0.09 -3.13
CA ALA A 62 21.50 -1.04 -3.99
C ALA A 62 20.29 -0.70 -4.90
N LEU A 63 19.26 -0.08 -4.34
CA LEU A 63 18.07 0.35 -5.09
C LEU A 63 18.45 1.36 -6.19
N PHE A 64 19.33 2.32 -5.92
CA PHE A 64 19.78 3.30 -6.91
C PHE A 64 20.59 2.65 -8.05
N GLN A 65 21.36 1.61 -7.76
CA GLN A 65 22.05 0.82 -8.79
C GLN A 65 21.02 0.06 -9.64
N GLU A 66 20.02 -0.58 -9.04
CA GLU A 66 18.96 -1.27 -9.76
C GLU A 66 18.13 -0.33 -10.62
N LEU A 67 17.76 0.86 -10.12
CA LEU A 67 17.05 1.88 -10.89
C LEU A 67 17.88 2.34 -12.09
N THR A 68 19.18 2.60 -11.89
CA THR A 68 20.10 2.99 -12.95
C THR A 68 20.24 1.90 -14.02
N TYR A 69 20.35 0.64 -13.61
CA TYR A 69 20.40 -0.50 -14.53
C TYR A 69 19.09 -0.62 -15.31
N THR A 70 17.95 -0.53 -14.62
CA THR A 70 16.61 -0.62 -15.21
C THR A 70 16.39 0.47 -16.25
N ALA A 71 16.73 1.72 -15.92
CA ALA A 71 16.60 2.84 -16.86
C ALA A 71 17.40 2.61 -18.15
N LYS A 72 18.63 2.08 -18.05
CA LYS A 72 19.44 1.71 -19.22
C LYS A 72 18.79 0.59 -20.04
N ARG A 73 18.23 -0.43 -19.40
CA ARG A 73 17.59 -1.57 -20.07
C ARG A 73 16.28 -1.19 -20.75
N MET A 74 15.55 -0.23 -20.17
CA MET A 74 14.25 0.22 -20.67
C MET A 74 14.33 1.43 -21.62
N LYS A 75 15.55 1.81 -22.03
CA LYS A 75 15.75 2.93 -22.95
C LYS A 75 14.94 2.74 -24.25
N GLY A 76 14.15 3.76 -24.61
CA GLY A 76 13.26 3.74 -25.79
C GLY A 76 11.92 3.04 -25.58
N ARG A 77 11.61 2.62 -24.34
CA ARG A 77 10.29 2.18 -23.91
C ARG A 77 9.54 3.30 -23.19
N VAL A 78 8.23 3.14 -23.03
CA VAL A 78 7.34 4.12 -22.39
C VAL A 78 7.03 3.65 -20.98
N LEU A 79 7.29 4.47 -19.99
CA LEU A 79 6.93 4.21 -18.60
C LEU A 79 5.48 4.65 -18.38
N ASP A 80 4.57 3.69 -18.18
CA ASP A 80 3.13 3.94 -18.02
C ASP A 80 2.73 4.20 -16.59
N THR A 81 3.26 3.42 -15.64
CA THR A 81 2.91 3.54 -14.22
C THR A 81 4.09 3.26 -13.31
N ILE A 82 4.05 3.85 -12.12
CA ILE A 82 5.02 3.58 -11.05
C ILE A 82 4.25 3.15 -9.79
N TYR A 83 4.68 2.07 -9.16
CA TYR A 83 4.08 1.55 -7.96
C TYR A 83 5.12 1.27 -6.88
N PHE A 84 4.98 1.96 -5.74
CA PHE A 84 5.77 1.71 -4.54
C PHE A 84 4.97 0.81 -3.59
N GLY A 85 5.49 -0.38 -3.33
CA GLY A 85 4.81 -1.36 -2.50
C GLY A 85 5.80 -2.27 -1.76
N GLY A 86 5.34 -3.46 -1.39
CA GLY A 86 6.12 -4.48 -0.71
C GLY A 86 5.79 -4.61 0.76
N GLY A 87 6.54 -3.95 1.63
CA GLY A 87 6.21 -3.78 3.03
C GLY A 87 5.33 -2.55 3.23
N THR A 88 5.94 -1.46 3.65
CA THR A 88 5.27 -0.17 3.79
C THR A 88 6.26 0.94 3.41
N PRO A 89 6.15 1.51 2.21
CA PRO A 89 7.08 2.55 1.73
C PRO A 89 7.25 3.72 2.71
N THR A 90 6.17 4.16 3.34
CA THR A 90 6.21 5.23 4.35
C THR A 90 6.88 4.84 5.67
N SER A 91 7.41 3.62 5.79
CA SER A 91 8.34 3.27 6.87
C SER A 91 9.66 4.01 6.74
N LEU A 92 10.06 4.37 5.52
CA LEU A 92 11.23 5.22 5.25
C LEU A 92 10.98 6.65 5.76
N LYS A 93 12.05 7.39 6.00
CA LYS A 93 11.99 8.81 6.33
C LYS A 93 11.60 9.65 5.12
N ALA A 94 11.19 10.90 5.35
CA ALA A 94 10.82 11.81 4.26
C ALA A 94 11.98 12.07 3.30
N GLU A 95 13.20 12.24 3.83
CA GLU A 95 14.42 12.47 3.03
C GLU A 95 14.81 11.24 2.21
N GLU A 96 14.55 10.03 2.74
CA GLU A 96 14.82 8.78 2.04
C GLU A 96 13.83 8.57 0.88
N LEU A 97 12.55 8.90 1.10
CA LEU A 97 11.52 8.91 0.05
C LEU A 97 11.85 9.95 -1.03
N ASP A 98 12.23 11.16 -0.62
CA ASP A 98 12.65 12.24 -1.51
C ASP A 98 13.82 11.81 -2.40
N ALA A 99 14.84 11.18 -1.82
CA ALA A 99 16.01 10.70 -2.56
C ALA A 99 15.62 9.63 -3.61
N ILE A 100 14.72 8.70 -3.29
CA ILE A 100 14.27 7.68 -4.24
C ILE A 100 13.47 8.32 -5.37
N LEU A 101 12.53 9.20 -5.06
CA LEU A 101 11.66 9.87 -6.03
C LEU A 101 12.49 10.78 -6.95
N SER A 102 13.39 11.59 -6.39
CA SER A 102 14.33 12.41 -7.18
C SER A 102 15.19 11.56 -8.11
N LYS A 103 15.65 10.38 -7.64
CA LYS A 103 16.43 9.48 -8.48
C LYS A 103 15.62 8.90 -9.64
N ILE A 104 14.35 8.64 -9.44
CA ILE A 104 13.45 8.19 -10.51
C ILE A 104 13.22 9.32 -11.52
N GLU A 105 12.97 10.55 -11.07
CA GLU A 105 12.83 11.72 -11.93
C GLU A 105 14.10 12.02 -12.76
N GLU A 106 15.28 11.77 -12.19
CA GLU A 106 16.57 11.90 -12.90
C GLU A 106 16.72 10.85 -14.02
N LEU A 107 16.28 9.62 -13.77
CA LEU A 107 16.61 8.47 -14.62
C LEU A 107 15.55 8.14 -15.67
N PHE A 108 14.28 8.45 -15.42
CA PHE A 108 13.16 8.03 -16.25
C PHE A 108 12.39 9.24 -16.81
N ASP A 109 11.92 9.10 -18.04
CA ASP A 109 10.97 10.05 -18.62
C ASP A 109 9.57 9.77 -18.05
N LEU A 110 9.08 10.69 -17.23
CA LEU A 110 7.77 10.58 -16.57
C LEU A 110 6.62 11.23 -17.36
N SER A 111 6.89 11.77 -18.54
CA SER A 111 5.90 12.54 -19.34
C SER A 111 4.66 11.72 -19.75
N ALA A 112 4.82 10.40 -19.91
CA ALA A 112 3.74 9.48 -20.27
C ALA A 112 3.12 8.75 -19.08
N VAL A 113 3.65 8.95 -17.86
CA VAL A 113 3.18 8.24 -16.67
C VAL A 113 1.75 8.63 -16.33
N GLN A 114 0.86 7.65 -16.29
CA GLN A 114 -0.57 7.82 -16.01
C GLN A 114 -0.89 7.83 -14.52
N GLU A 115 -0.16 7.04 -13.73
CA GLU A 115 -0.36 6.90 -12.29
C GLU A 115 0.97 6.64 -11.57
N ILE A 116 1.16 7.34 -10.46
CA ILE A 116 2.21 7.01 -9.49
C ILE A 116 1.52 6.71 -8.16
N THR A 117 1.61 5.46 -7.73
CA THR A 117 1.01 4.98 -6.48
C THR A 117 2.07 4.74 -5.42
N VAL A 118 1.82 5.19 -4.20
CA VAL A 118 2.64 4.87 -3.02
C VAL A 118 1.78 4.24 -1.94
N GLU A 119 2.12 3.03 -1.52
CA GLU A 119 1.50 2.40 -0.37
C GLU A 119 1.92 3.08 0.93
N ALA A 120 1.08 3.95 1.46
CA ALA A 120 1.15 4.45 2.83
C ALA A 120 0.25 3.60 3.75
N GLY A 121 0.27 2.28 3.53
CA GLY A 121 -0.69 1.30 4.04
C GLY A 121 -0.73 1.12 5.56
N ARG A 122 0.16 1.80 6.29
CA ARG A 122 0.25 1.76 7.75
C ARG A 122 0.09 3.18 8.30
N PRO A 123 -1.06 3.54 8.89
CA PRO A 123 -1.29 4.86 9.47
C PRO A 123 -0.21 5.32 10.45
N ASP A 124 0.34 4.37 11.24
CA ASP A 124 1.45 4.62 12.18
C ASP A 124 2.81 4.92 11.51
N SER A 125 2.90 4.87 10.20
CA SER A 125 4.10 5.25 9.44
C SER A 125 3.95 6.58 8.67
N ILE A 126 2.75 7.14 8.65
CA ILE A 126 2.44 8.39 7.93
C ILE A 126 2.80 9.60 8.80
N THR A 127 3.41 10.60 8.18
CA THR A 127 3.60 11.93 8.78
C THR A 127 3.28 13.00 7.74
N GLU A 128 2.94 14.19 8.20
CA GLU A 128 2.67 15.33 7.34
C GLU A 128 3.83 15.64 6.38
N GLU A 129 5.05 15.55 6.89
CA GLU A 129 6.27 15.77 6.11
C GLU A 129 6.41 14.76 4.95
N LYS A 130 6.15 13.47 5.22
CA LYS A 130 6.18 12.43 4.18
C LYS A 130 5.09 12.67 3.14
N LEU A 131 3.87 13.00 3.55
CA LEU A 131 2.79 13.31 2.60
C LEU A 131 3.14 14.55 1.76
N LYS A 132 3.69 15.60 2.34
CA LYS A 132 4.18 16.78 1.61
C LYS A 132 5.27 16.40 0.61
N THR A 133 6.21 15.54 1.00
CA THR A 133 7.23 15.02 0.10
C THR A 133 6.61 14.29 -1.10
N LEU A 134 5.69 13.36 -0.84
CA LEU A 134 4.99 12.64 -1.91
C LEU A 134 4.23 13.60 -2.86
N ARG A 135 3.54 14.60 -2.32
CA ARG A 135 2.85 15.61 -3.15
C ARG A 135 3.79 16.43 -4.01
N ARG A 136 4.94 16.84 -3.48
CA ARG A 136 5.96 17.60 -4.21
C ARG A 136 6.49 16.84 -5.44
N HIS A 137 6.57 15.50 -5.35
CA HIS A 137 6.96 14.60 -6.45
C HIS A 137 5.78 14.13 -7.31
N GLY A 138 4.61 14.77 -7.22
CA GLY A 138 3.49 14.50 -8.10
C GLY A 138 2.83 13.14 -7.90
N ILE A 139 2.95 12.52 -6.70
CA ILE A 139 2.25 11.27 -6.41
C ILE A 139 0.75 11.48 -6.52
N THR A 140 0.10 10.66 -7.37
CA THR A 140 -1.31 10.80 -7.72
C THR A 140 -2.21 9.92 -6.86
N ARG A 141 -1.69 8.81 -6.32
CA ARG A 141 -2.46 7.87 -5.53
C ARG A 141 -1.68 7.37 -4.32
N ILE A 142 -2.35 7.29 -3.19
CA ILE A 142 -1.81 6.66 -1.97
C ILE A 142 -2.77 5.63 -1.42
N SER A 143 -2.29 4.72 -0.58
CA SER A 143 -3.16 3.86 0.20
C SER A 143 -3.01 4.15 1.69
N ILE A 144 -4.13 4.21 2.42
CA ILE A 144 -4.19 4.28 3.88
C ILE A 144 -5.05 3.10 4.33
N ASN A 145 -4.40 1.98 4.71
CA ASN A 145 -5.08 0.69 4.85
C ASN A 145 -5.42 0.39 6.33
N PRO A 146 -6.68 0.57 6.77
CA PRO A 146 -7.08 0.23 8.13
C PRO A 146 -7.06 -1.27 8.37
N GLN A 147 -7.45 -2.08 7.40
CA GLN A 147 -7.79 -3.51 7.44
C GLN A 147 -9.09 -3.79 8.20
N THR A 148 -9.32 -3.13 9.32
CA THR A 148 -10.53 -3.10 10.13
C THR A 148 -10.57 -1.80 10.93
N MET A 149 -11.76 -1.38 11.35
CA MET A 149 -11.98 -0.26 12.28
C MET A 149 -12.33 -0.74 13.69
N LYS A 150 -12.01 -2.00 14.04
CA LYS A 150 -12.14 -2.55 15.39
C LYS A 150 -10.78 -2.53 16.10
N GLN A 151 -10.65 -1.67 17.11
CA GLN A 151 -9.38 -1.45 17.83
C GLN A 151 -8.77 -2.74 18.40
N ALA A 152 -9.59 -3.59 19.03
CA ALA A 152 -9.13 -4.85 19.63
C ALA A 152 -8.53 -5.80 18.57
N THR A 153 -9.12 -5.83 17.36
CA THR A 153 -8.60 -6.64 16.26
C THR A 153 -7.28 -6.07 15.72
N LEU A 154 -7.13 -4.75 15.60
CA LEU A 154 -5.87 -4.12 15.21
C LEU A 154 -4.72 -4.53 16.14
N GLU A 155 -4.94 -4.49 17.43
CA GLU A 155 -3.97 -4.93 18.45
C GLU A 155 -3.64 -6.42 18.31
N LEU A 156 -4.67 -7.25 18.15
CA LEU A 156 -4.53 -8.70 17.99
C LEU A 156 -3.69 -9.08 16.76
N ILE A 157 -3.91 -8.41 15.62
CA ILE A 157 -3.16 -8.68 14.38
C ILE A 157 -1.79 -7.99 14.33
N GLY A 158 -1.38 -7.32 15.41
CA GLY A 158 -0.05 -6.71 15.55
C GLY A 158 0.11 -5.37 14.84
N ARG A 159 -0.99 -4.64 14.62
CA ARG A 159 -0.98 -3.26 14.14
C ARG A 159 -0.99 -2.31 15.33
N ARG A 160 -0.10 -1.31 15.32
CA ARG A 160 0.06 -0.39 16.46
C ARG A 160 -0.73 0.91 16.32
N HIS A 161 -1.30 1.17 15.14
CA HIS A 161 -2.14 2.33 14.94
C HIS A 161 -3.52 2.15 15.58
N THR A 162 -4.18 3.26 15.87
CA THR A 162 -5.54 3.29 16.37
C THR A 162 -6.53 3.60 15.24
N VAL A 163 -7.81 3.29 15.47
CA VAL A 163 -8.90 3.69 14.58
C VAL A 163 -8.92 5.21 14.39
N GLN A 164 -8.70 5.96 15.47
CA GLN A 164 -8.63 7.41 15.42
C GLN A 164 -7.49 7.90 14.52
N MET A 165 -6.33 7.27 14.61
CA MET A 165 -5.17 7.58 13.76
C MET A 165 -5.46 7.35 12.27
N VAL A 166 -6.24 6.32 11.91
CA VAL A 166 -6.70 6.12 10.52
C VAL A 166 -7.45 7.34 10.00
N LYS A 167 -8.42 7.82 10.79
CA LYS A 167 -9.25 9.00 10.45
C LYS A 167 -8.39 10.27 10.34
N GLU A 168 -7.51 10.49 11.28
CA GLU A 168 -6.60 11.65 11.29
C GLU A 168 -5.67 11.67 10.07
N GLN A 169 -5.04 10.53 9.75
CA GLN A 169 -4.15 10.43 8.61
C GLN A 169 -4.90 10.58 7.27
N PHE A 170 -6.12 10.07 7.20
CA PHE A 170 -6.98 10.25 6.02
C PHE A 170 -7.32 11.72 5.79
N HIS A 171 -7.79 12.42 6.82
CA HIS A 171 -8.12 13.84 6.71
C HIS A 171 -6.88 14.69 6.40
N MET A 172 -5.75 14.44 7.05
CA MET A 172 -4.48 15.11 6.75
C MET A 172 -4.09 14.92 5.27
N ALA A 173 -4.23 13.71 4.74
CA ALA A 173 -3.94 13.46 3.32
C ALA A 173 -4.89 14.25 2.41
N ARG A 174 -6.18 14.34 2.73
CA ARG A 174 -7.16 15.18 2.01
C ARG A 174 -6.79 16.66 2.03
N GLU A 175 -6.45 17.19 3.19
CA GLU A 175 -6.03 18.60 3.35
C GLU A 175 -4.78 18.93 2.54
N LEU A 176 -3.87 17.96 2.38
CA LEU A 176 -2.69 18.08 1.54
C LEU A 176 -2.97 17.84 0.03
N GLY A 177 -4.24 17.61 -0.35
CA GLY A 177 -4.69 17.55 -1.73
C GLY A 177 -4.58 16.15 -2.36
N PHE A 178 -4.52 15.07 -1.58
CA PHE A 178 -4.70 13.72 -2.12
C PHE A 178 -6.19 13.46 -2.33
N ASP A 179 -6.60 13.28 -3.56
CA ASP A 179 -7.97 13.01 -4.01
C ASP A 179 -8.19 11.58 -4.52
N ASN A 180 -7.14 10.76 -4.49
CA ASN A 180 -7.19 9.33 -4.82
C ASN A 180 -6.58 8.51 -3.70
N ILE A 181 -7.40 8.15 -2.70
CA ILE A 181 -6.99 7.40 -1.51
C ILE A 181 -7.66 6.03 -1.53
N ASN A 182 -6.82 4.99 -1.55
CA ASN A 182 -7.23 3.60 -1.44
C ASN A 182 -7.23 3.15 0.03
N MET A 183 -8.22 2.35 0.44
CA MET A 183 -8.32 1.80 1.80
C MET A 183 -8.60 0.29 1.73
N ASP A 184 -7.62 -0.55 2.06
CA ASP A 184 -7.82 -2.00 2.08
C ASP A 184 -8.50 -2.45 3.37
N LEU A 185 -9.43 -3.40 3.23
CA LEU A 185 -10.05 -4.12 4.32
C LEU A 185 -9.78 -5.62 4.21
N ILE A 186 -9.80 -6.30 5.36
CA ILE A 186 -9.75 -7.76 5.43
C ILE A 186 -10.96 -8.27 6.20
N ILE A 187 -11.78 -9.11 5.57
CA ILE A 187 -12.88 -9.83 6.23
C ILE A 187 -12.41 -11.21 6.72
N GLY A 188 -12.98 -11.67 7.84
CA GLY A 188 -12.60 -12.93 8.47
C GLY A 188 -11.37 -12.81 9.36
N LEU A 189 -11.04 -11.60 9.80
CA LEU A 189 -10.02 -11.39 10.83
C LEU A 189 -10.42 -12.09 12.13
N PRO A 190 -9.43 -12.54 12.95
CA PRO A 190 -9.73 -13.21 14.20
C PRO A 190 -10.56 -12.33 15.13
N GLU A 191 -11.53 -12.96 15.81
CA GLU A 191 -12.44 -12.34 16.79
C GLU A 191 -13.37 -11.26 16.21
N GLU A 192 -13.59 -11.27 14.89
CA GLU A 192 -14.57 -10.42 14.22
C GLU A 192 -15.79 -11.21 13.79
N ASP A 193 -16.94 -10.55 13.85
CA ASP A 193 -18.20 -11.05 13.33
C ASP A 193 -18.78 -10.11 12.25
N LEU A 194 -19.97 -10.43 11.77
CA LEU A 194 -20.62 -9.65 10.72
C LEU A 194 -20.98 -8.21 11.16
N ALA A 195 -21.22 -8.00 12.46
CA ALA A 195 -21.52 -6.67 12.98
C ALA A 195 -20.26 -5.79 12.97
N ASP A 196 -19.12 -6.35 13.34
CA ASP A 196 -17.81 -5.67 13.28
C ASP A 196 -17.43 -5.26 11.84
N VAL A 197 -17.70 -6.16 10.88
CA VAL A 197 -17.47 -5.86 9.45
C VAL A 197 -18.37 -4.73 8.97
N ARG A 198 -19.65 -4.73 9.36
CA ARG A 198 -20.57 -3.64 9.00
C ARG A 198 -20.14 -2.31 9.60
N ASP A 199 -19.83 -2.28 10.88
CA ASP A 199 -19.33 -1.08 11.56
C ASP A 199 -18.05 -0.54 10.87
N THR A 200 -17.13 -1.43 10.48
CA THR A 200 -15.95 -1.06 9.71
C THR A 200 -16.30 -0.42 8.37
N LEU A 201 -17.26 -1.02 7.64
CA LEU A 201 -17.69 -0.49 6.33
C LEU A 201 -18.35 0.89 6.48
N ASP A 202 -19.23 1.05 7.48
CA ASP A 202 -19.91 2.32 7.75
C ASP A 202 -18.89 3.44 8.07
N GLN A 203 -17.93 3.18 8.94
CA GLN A 203 -16.89 4.14 9.29
C GLN A 203 -15.98 4.51 8.10
N VAL A 204 -15.65 3.56 7.24
CA VAL A 204 -14.82 3.81 6.05
C VAL A 204 -15.63 4.54 4.96
N GLU A 205 -16.94 4.29 4.87
CA GLU A 205 -17.81 5.02 3.95
C GLU A 205 -17.92 6.49 4.32
N GLU A 206 -18.03 6.81 5.60
CA GLU A 206 -18.03 8.21 6.10
C GLU A 206 -16.78 9.00 5.72
N LEU A 207 -15.62 8.34 5.55
CA LEU A 207 -14.39 9.00 5.13
C LEU A 207 -14.39 9.42 3.66
N GLY A 208 -15.22 8.81 2.80
CA GLY A 208 -15.33 9.18 1.40
C GLY A 208 -14.11 8.80 0.55
N ARG A 209 -13.60 7.56 0.70
CA ARG A 209 -12.49 7.01 -0.10
C ARG A 209 -12.91 6.78 -1.57
N GLU A 210 -11.93 6.77 -2.49
CA GLU A 210 -12.17 6.49 -3.90
C GLU A 210 -12.12 4.99 -4.22
N SER A 211 -11.32 4.23 -3.48
CA SER A 211 -11.11 2.80 -3.73
C SER A 211 -11.13 2.00 -2.43
N LEU A 212 -11.83 0.87 -2.44
CA LEU A 212 -12.00 0.00 -1.28
C LEU A 212 -11.83 -1.49 -1.67
N PRO A 213 -10.62 -1.99 -1.83
CA PRO A 213 -10.39 -3.43 -1.93
C PRO A 213 -10.77 -4.14 -0.63
N VAL A 214 -11.57 -5.18 -0.76
CA VAL A 214 -11.98 -6.02 0.38
C VAL A 214 -11.45 -7.43 0.15
N HIS A 215 -10.55 -7.86 1.01
CA HIS A 215 -9.91 -9.17 0.95
C HIS A 215 -10.50 -10.12 1.96
N CYS A 216 -10.67 -11.39 1.59
CA CYS A 216 -10.93 -12.44 2.57
C CYS A 216 -9.61 -12.90 3.19
N LEU A 217 -9.59 -13.08 4.51
CA LEU A 217 -8.42 -13.61 5.20
C LEU A 217 -8.06 -14.99 4.65
N ALA A 218 -6.84 -15.13 4.18
CA ALA A 218 -6.27 -16.40 3.78
C ALA A 218 -5.06 -16.74 4.66
N THR A 219 -5.11 -17.87 5.34
CA THR A 219 -3.99 -18.33 6.17
C THR A 219 -2.86 -18.84 5.27
N LYS A 220 -1.92 -17.96 4.97
CA LYS A 220 -0.77 -18.26 4.11
C LYS A 220 0.34 -18.98 4.88
N ARG A 221 1.09 -19.84 4.18
CA ARG A 221 2.16 -20.66 4.80
C ARG A 221 3.19 -19.80 5.56
N ALA A 222 3.62 -18.69 5.00
CA ALA A 222 4.63 -17.80 5.59
C ALA A 222 4.04 -16.78 6.59
N ALA A 223 2.72 -16.74 6.80
CA ALA A 223 2.12 -15.85 7.78
C ALA A 223 2.37 -16.37 9.21
N ARG A 224 2.61 -15.45 10.15
CA ARG A 224 2.82 -15.79 11.59
C ARG A 224 1.63 -16.55 12.16
N LEU A 225 0.41 -16.25 11.72
CA LEU A 225 -0.80 -16.98 12.09
C LEU A 225 -0.70 -18.48 11.80
N ASN A 226 -0.03 -18.86 10.70
CA ASN A 226 0.18 -20.27 10.36
C ASN A 226 1.48 -20.83 10.98
N MET A 227 2.56 -20.05 11.01
CA MET A 227 3.85 -20.48 11.55
C MET A 227 3.78 -20.79 13.05
N PHE A 228 2.92 -20.10 13.78
CA PHE A 228 2.73 -20.26 15.23
C PHE A 228 1.30 -20.75 15.57
N ARG A 229 0.78 -21.71 14.80
CA ARG A 229 -0.59 -22.22 14.91
C ARG A 229 -1.02 -22.54 16.34
N GLU A 230 -0.17 -23.23 17.10
CA GLU A 230 -0.45 -23.63 18.49
C GLU A 230 -0.72 -22.41 19.39
N ARG A 231 0.04 -21.34 19.21
CA ARG A 231 -0.13 -20.09 19.97
C ARG A 231 -1.46 -19.39 19.66
N TYR A 232 -1.99 -19.60 18.46
CA TYR A 232 -3.21 -18.93 17.96
C TYR A 232 -4.38 -19.87 17.80
N ALA A 233 -4.29 -21.11 18.32
CA ALA A 233 -5.31 -22.13 18.17
C ALA A 233 -6.66 -21.77 18.84
N GLY A 234 -6.64 -20.87 19.83
CA GLY A 234 -7.85 -20.39 20.51
C GLY A 234 -8.59 -19.25 19.82
N LEU A 235 -8.02 -18.66 18.74
CA LEU A 235 -8.65 -17.56 18.04
C LEU A 235 -9.83 -18.04 17.18
N LYS A 236 -10.97 -17.37 17.30
CA LYS A 236 -12.11 -17.58 16.41
C LYS A 236 -11.83 -16.92 15.07
N ILE A 237 -11.66 -17.73 14.03
CA ILE A 237 -11.54 -17.29 12.65
C ILE A 237 -12.78 -17.78 11.93
N GLN A 238 -13.61 -16.87 11.44
CA GLN A 238 -14.78 -17.23 10.65
C GLN A 238 -14.31 -17.57 9.22
N ASN A 239 -14.53 -18.82 8.81
CA ASN A 239 -14.28 -19.32 7.45
C ASN A 239 -15.44 -18.99 6.53
#